data_a8168d2c398977d9bd0d607c4cd04ccc
#
_entry.id   a8168d2c398977d9bd0d607c4cd04ccc
#
_cell.length_a   1.000
_cell.length_b   1.000
_cell.length_c   1.000
_cell.angle_alpha   90.00
_cell.angle_beta   90.00
_cell.angle_gamma   90.00
#
_symmetry.space_group_name_H-M   'P 1'
#
loop_
_entity.id
_entity.type
_entity.pdbx_description
1 polymer ?
#
loop_
_entity_poly.entity_id
_entity_poly.type
_entity_poly.pdbx_seq_one_letter_code
_entity_poly.pdbx_strand_id
1 'polypeptide(L)'
;AEYGKRIASTPYDNHVKSIASTYNAFLYRNSPMRDFGSIKNRPELESFLEDADLEGRTWDSFMRDVNTWSTVFGHVLVLIDKPKSNAGTRAEELEQGIRPYANMYTPENILDWEYRRTESGKYELVYLKLLEVEQRAYGQATEYYIREFTRDKIMLSRVNQDDHGKPIPMEEIVNELGNIPAVFVYANRGPVRGIGVSDVGDIADMAMAISNEWSECEQLIRLTNHPSLVVTPEVDTTAGAGAIIKMPNETDAGLKPYLLQPGGQSIDGILKSIDDKIKAIDRMAHMSGLRSVETRQMSGFAMSQEFILLDSKLSEKSKNLQLAEEQIWRLFAQWMGDTFDGNIKYPMAFNIRDKNMDMDILKKVAETSATMAGADAQTQAIVNKKIMELLAHDEEELFEMMHPITSPAQR
;
A
#
# COMPACT_ATOMS: atom_id res chain seq x y z
N ALA A 1 9.98 -1.39 32.93
CA ALA A 1 10.19 0.10 32.98
C ALA A 1 11.24 0.57 31.95
N GLU A 2 12.36 -0.12 31.76
CA GLU A 2 13.44 0.27 30.85
C GLU A 2 13.06 0.09 29.38
N TYR A 3 12.46 -1.04 29.01
CA TYR A 3 11.97 -1.33 27.67
C TYR A 3 10.99 -0.27 27.17
N GLY A 4 10.02 0.13 28.00
CA GLY A 4 9.08 1.18 27.61
C GLY A 4 9.73 2.56 27.40
N LYS A 5 10.78 2.88 28.16
CA LYS A 5 11.56 4.13 27.95
C LYS A 5 12.37 4.07 26.65
N ARG A 6 12.93 2.92 26.31
CA ARG A 6 13.68 2.71 25.06
C ARG A 6 12.76 2.89 23.86
N ILE A 7 11.60 2.23 23.83
CA ILE A 7 10.62 2.39 22.74
C ILE A 7 10.20 3.85 22.58
N ALA A 8 9.88 4.54 23.68
CA ALA A 8 9.43 5.93 23.63
C ALA A 8 10.50 6.92 23.14
N SER A 9 11.79 6.56 23.23
CA SER A 9 12.91 7.42 22.84
C SER A 9 13.59 7.04 21.54
N THR A 10 13.24 5.89 20.96
CA THR A 10 13.84 5.42 19.69
C THR A 10 13.09 6.05 18.51
N PRO A 11 13.77 6.74 17.60
CA PRO A 11 13.15 7.21 16.38
C PRO A 11 12.74 6.02 15.52
N TYR A 12 11.55 6.10 14.92
CA TYR A 12 11.03 5.07 14.03
C TYR A 12 10.81 5.65 12.64
N ASP A 13 11.60 5.19 11.69
CA ASP A 13 11.40 5.50 10.26
C ASP A 13 10.54 4.41 9.62
N ASN A 14 9.31 4.76 9.24
CA ASN A 14 8.36 3.81 8.68
C ASN A 14 8.58 3.61 7.18
N HIS A 15 9.58 2.80 6.82
CA HIS A 15 9.90 2.44 5.45
C HIS A 15 8.72 1.75 4.73
N VAL A 16 7.96 0.90 5.44
CA VAL A 16 6.78 0.19 4.91
C VAL A 16 5.73 1.19 4.43
N LYS A 17 5.37 2.16 5.28
CA LYS A 17 4.41 3.21 4.92
C LYS A 17 4.89 4.04 3.73
N SER A 18 6.16 4.40 3.71
CA SER A 18 6.76 5.20 2.65
C SER A 18 6.67 4.48 1.29
N ILE A 19 6.97 3.18 1.26
CA ILE A 19 6.92 2.36 0.04
C ILE A 19 5.46 2.19 -0.44
N ALA A 20 4.55 1.80 0.45
CA ALA A 20 3.13 1.65 0.11
C ALA A 20 2.52 2.96 -0.43
N SER A 21 2.87 4.10 0.18
CA SER A 21 2.44 5.42 -0.29
C SER A 21 3.01 5.76 -1.66
N THR A 22 4.26 5.40 -1.93
CA THR A 22 4.90 5.63 -3.23
C THR A 22 4.23 4.78 -4.32
N TYR A 23 3.96 3.51 -4.07
CA TYR A 23 3.22 2.66 -5.01
C TYR A 23 1.84 3.24 -5.32
N ASN A 24 1.11 3.69 -4.30
CA ASN A 24 -0.17 4.35 -4.49
C ASN A 24 -0.05 5.65 -5.32
N ALA A 25 0.96 6.45 -5.07
CA ALA A 25 1.17 7.70 -5.81
C ALA A 25 1.39 7.45 -7.30
N PHE A 26 2.10 6.38 -7.68
CA PHE A 26 2.27 6.01 -9.08
C PHE A 26 1.00 5.40 -9.68
N LEU A 27 0.37 4.43 -9.01
CA LEU A 27 -0.81 3.72 -9.51
C LEU A 27 -1.99 4.66 -9.78
N TYR A 28 -2.17 5.67 -8.93
CA TYR A 28 -3.27 6.62 -9.02
C TYR A 28 -2.83 8.01 -9.50
N ARG A 29 -1.66 8.11 -10.14
CA ARG A 29 -1.23 9.33 -10.81
C ARG A 29 -2.21 9.72 -11.91
N ASN A 30 -2.65 8.74 -12.67
CA ASN A 30 -3.76 8.84 -13.59
C ASN A 30 -4.92 7.99 -13.03
N SER A 31 -6.12 8.56 -12.96
CA SER A 31 -7.28 7.83 -12.48
C SER A 31 -7.62 6.67 -13.41
N PRO A 32 -8.03 5.52 -12.88
CA PRO A 32 -8.52 4.41 -13.70
C PRO A 32 -9.69 4.85 -14.58
N MET A 33 -9.72 4.41 -15.83
CA MET A 33 -10.85 4.64 -16.73
C MET A 33 -11.93 3.60 -16.43
N ARG A 34 -13.15 4.07 -16.20
CA ARG A 34 -14.29 3.23 -15.85
C ARG A 34 -15.43 3.45 -16.83
N ASP A 35 -15.73 2.43 -17.61
CA ASP A 35 -16.98 2.34 -18.34
C ASP A 35 -17.94 1.46 -17.56
N PHE A 36 -19.03 2.06 -17.09
CA PHE A 36 -20.00 1.37 -16.25
C PHE A 36 -21.09 0.62 -17.05
N GLY A 37 -21.08 0.71 -18.37
CA GLY A 37 -22.01 0.00 -19.24
C GLY A 37 -23.47 0.24 -18.85
N SER A 38 -24.22 -0.84 -18.64
CA SER A 38 -25.65 -0.83 -18.32
C SER A 38 -26.01 -0.09 -17.03
N ILE A 39 -25.11 -0.06 -16.04
CA ILE A 39 -25.38 0.58 -14.73
C ILE A 39 -25.09 2.08 -14.71
N LYS A 40 -24.53 2.66 -15.80
CA LYS A 40 -24.09 4.06 -15.88
C LYS A 40 -25.16 5.07 -15.47
N ASN A 41 -26.41 4.81 -15.80
CA ASN A 41 -27.52 5.75 -15.55
C ASN A 41 -28.29 5.47 -14.25
N ARG A 42 -27.72 4.64 -13.37
CA ARG A 42 -28.35 4.33 -12.08
C ARG A 42 -28.02 5.43 -11.06
N PRO A 43 -29.02 6.02 -10.39
CA PRO A 43 -28.78 7.07 -9.40
C PRO A 43 -27.95 6.59 -8.21
N GLU A 44 -28.04 5.31 -7.86
CA GLU A 44 -27.26 4.69 -6.79
C GLU A 44 -25.77 4.64 -7.13
N LEU A 45 -25.41 4.58 -8.42
CA LEU A 45 -24.00 4.57 -8.85
C LEU A 45 -23.33 5.91 -8.51
N GLU A 46 -23.96 7.04 -8.83
CA GLU A 46 -23.40 8.37 -8.56
C GLU A 46 -23.16 8.53 -7.05
N SER A 47 -24.16 8.23 -6.24
CA SER A 47 -24.06 8.27 -4.78
C SER A 47 -22.98 7.31 -4.23
N PHE A 48 -22.81 6.13 -4.84
CA PHE A 48 -21.76 5.18 -4.45
C PHE A 48 -20.36 5.68 -4.81
N LEU A 49 -20.19 6.34 -5.95
CA LEU A 49 -18.91 6.91 -6.37
C LEU A 49 -18.46 8.06 -5.46
N GLU A 50 -19.42 8.88 -5.00
CA GLU A 50 -19.16 10.00 -4.09
C GLU A 50 -18.91 9.55 -2.65
N ASP A 51 -19.60 8.50 -2.20
CA ASP A 51 -19.53 7.97 -0.86
C ASP A 51 -19.67 6.44 -0.90
N ALA A 52 -18.56 5.75 -1.01
CA ALA A 52 -18.52 4.31 -1.25
C ALA A 52 -18.88 3.48 0.00
N ASP A 53 -18.59 3.98 1.19
CA ASP A 53 -18.65 3.24 2.45
C ASP A 53 -19.68 3.78 3.46
N LEU A 54 -20.49 4.74 3.08
CA LEU A 54 -21.42 5.49 3.94
C LEU A 54 -20.72 6.34 5.03
N GLU A 55 -19.41 6.59 4.89
CA GLU A 55 -18.59 7.42 5.77
C GLU A 55 -18.04 8.67 5.06
N GLY A 56 -18.42 8.90 3.79
CA GLY A 56 -18.04 10.05 2.98
C GLY A 56 -16.77 9.84 2.16
N ARG A 57 -16.26 8.61 2.00
CA ARG A 57 -15.11 8.33 1.14
C ARG A 57 -15.54 8.09 -0.30
N THR A 58 -14.93 8.81 -1.23
CA THR A 58 -15.12 8.53 -2.66
C THR A 58 -14.59 7.15 -3.02
N TRP A 59 -15.14 6.54 -4.08
CA TRP A 59 -14.68 5.24 -4.58
C TRP A 59 -13.18 5.21 -4.88
N ASP A 60 -12.64 6.25 -5.47
CA ASP A 60 -11.19 6.34 -5.73
C ASP A 60 -10.36 6.33 -4.44
N SER A 61 -10.81 7.05 -3.41
CA SER A 61 -10.14 7.05 -2.11
C SER A 61 -10.24 5.68 -1.43
N PHE A 62 -11.42 5.04 -1.50
CA PHE A 62 -11.62 3.70 -0.98
C PHE A 62 -10.68 2.67 -1.65
N MET A 63 -10.58 2.68 -2.99
CA MET A 63 -9.71 1.77 -3.72
C MET A 63 -8.20 2.03 -3.49
N ARG A 64 -7.81 3.27 -3.18
CA ARG A 64 -6.44 3.59 -2.73
C ARG A 64 -6.13 2.96 -1.38
N ASP A 65 -7.09 2.99 -0.45
CA ASP A 65 -6.94 2.32 0.85
C ASP A 65 -6.89 0.79 0.67
N VAL A 66 -7.74 0.23 -0.18
CA VAL A 66 -7.71 -1.19 -0.57
C VAL A 66 -6.33 -1.59 -1.10
N ASN A 67 -5.73 -0.78 -1.99
CA ASN A 67 -4.39 -1.03 -2.49
C ASN A 67 -3.32 -0.90 -1.41
N THR A 68 -3.41 0.10 -0.53
CA THR A 68 -2.47 0.29 0.58
C THR A 68 -2.45 -0.93 1.49
N TRP A 69 -3.62 -1.35 1.97
CA TRP A 69 -3.72 -2.45 2.91
C TRP A 69 -3.44 -3.81 2.28
N SER A 70 -3.83 -4.02 1.00
CA SER A 70 -3.42 -5.22 0.28
C SER A 70 -1.89 -5.28 0.09
N THR A 71 -1.22 -4.16 -0.16
CA THR A 71 0.24 -4.07 -0.22
C THR A 71 0.89 -4.50 1.08
N VAL A 72 0.34 -4.06 2.22
CA VAL A 72 0.86 -4.36 3.56
C VAL A 72 0.58 -5.81 3.97
N PHE A 73 -0.66 -6.25 3.87
CA PHE A 73 -1.09 -7.57 4.35
C PHE A 73 -0.99 -8.68 3.28
N GLY A 74 -0.76 -8.32 2.01
CA GLY A 74 -0.79 -9.26 0.89
C GLY A 74 -2.17 -9.43 0.27
N HIS A 75 -3.24 -9.24 1.06
CA HIS A 75 -4.63 -9.25 0.60
C HIS A 75 -5.53 -8.49 1.58
N VAL A 76 -6.67 -8.07 1.07
CA VAL A 76 -7.82 -7.60 1.84
C VAL A 76 -9.08 -8.16 1.22
N LEU A 77 -10.18 -8.13 1.96
CA LEU A 77 -11.50 -8.49 1.45
C LEU A 77 -12.34 -7.22 1.29
N VAL A 78 -12.98 -7.06 0.15
CA VAL A 78 -14.00 -6.03 -0.08
C VAL A 78 -15.37 -6.72 -0.11
N LEU A 79 -16.25 -6.32 0.78
CA LEU A 79 -17.63 -6.77 0.87
C LEU A 79 -18.53 -5.68 0.32
N ILE A 80 -19.41 -6.01 -0.63
CA ILE A 80 -20.46 -5.12 -1.09
C ILE A 80 -21.76 -5.53 -0.40
N ASP A 81 -22.22 -4.70 0.49
CA ASP A 81 -23.39 -4.96 1.29
C ASP A 81 -24.49 -3.90 1.04
N LYS A 82 -25.70 -4.19 1.46
CA LYS A 82 -26.83 -3.25 1.39
C LYS A 82 -27.55 -3.27 2.72
N PRO A 83 -27.85 -2.08 3.31
CA PRO A 83 -28.62 -2.02 4.54
C PRO A 83 -29.98 -2.70 4.35
N LYS A 84 -30.47 -3.35 5.39
CA LYS A 84 -31.80 -3.97 5.39
C LYS A 84 -32.86 -2.90 5.14
N SER A 85 -33.68 -3.11 4.12
CA SER A 85 -34.76 -2.20 3.76
C SER A 85 -36.11 -2.76 4.21
N ASN A 86 -36.94 -1.89 4.77
CA ASN A 86 -38.39 -2.17 4.97
C ASN A 86 -39.24 -1.46 3.90
N ALA A 87 -38.60 -0.83 2.91
CA ALA A 87 -39.29 -0.16 1.81
C ALA A 87 -40.01 -1.19 0.92
N GLY A 88 -41.19 -0.88 0.49
CA GLY A 88 -41.98 -1.72 -0.41
C GLY A 88 -41.60 -1.56 -1.88
N THR A 89 -40.87 -0.48 -2.20
CA THR A 89 -40.46 -0.15 -3.57
C THR A 89 -39.05 0.41 -3.62
N ARG A 90 -38.40 0.27 -4.77
CA ARG A 90 -37.07 0.86 -5.02
C ARG A 90 -37.06 2.40 -4.91
N ALA A 91 -38.17 3.06 -5.30
CA ALA A 91 -38.26 4.50 -5.17
C ALA A 91 -38.23 4.95 -3.70
N GLU A 92 -38.87 4.21 -2.81
CA GLU A 92 -38.81 4.44 -1.36
C GLU A 92 -37.43 4.17 -0.80
N GLU A 93 -36.70 3.14 -1.29
CA GLU A 93 -35.31 2.90 -0.89
C GLU A 93 -34.42 4.09 -1.25
N LEU A 94 -34.54 4.61 -2.46
CA LEU A 94 -33.79 5.80 -2.92
C LEU A 94 -34.10 7.04 -2.08
N GLU A 95 -35.38 7.29 -1.75
CA GLU A 95 -35.77 8.38 -0.88
C GLU A 95 -35.20 8.25 0.54
N GLN A 96 -35.07 7.02 1.02
CA GLN A 96 -34.44 6.71 2.33
C GLN A 96 -32.92 6.66 2.27
N GLY A 97 -32.29 6.83 1.09
CA GLY A 97 -30.86 6.74 0.90
C GLY A 97 -30.29 5.33 1.06
N ILE A 98 -31.15 4.28 0.97
CA ILE A 98 -30.75 2.89 1.08
C ILE A 98 -30.14 2.45 -0.25
N ARG A 99 -28.84 2.17 -0.25
CA ARG A 99 -28.07 1.77 -1.41
C ARG A 99 -26.96 0.78 -1.03
N PRO A 100 -26.40 0.05 -2.00
CA PRO A 100 -25.19 -0.74 -1.74
C PRO A 100 -24.03 0.14 -1.27
N TYR A 101 -23.17 -0.41 -0.43
CA TYR A 101 -21.95 0.21 0.06
C TYR A 101 -20.82 -0.82 0.15
N ALA A 102 -19.59 -0.34 0.25
CA ALA A 102 -18.40 -1.17 0.30
C ALA A 102 -17.76 -1.14 1.69
N ASN A 103 -17.45 -2.30 2.22
CA ASN A 103 -16.63 -2.45 3.43
C ASN A 103 -15.33 -3.18 3.10
N MET A 104 -14.23 -2.73 3.70
CA MET A 104 -12.94 -3.39 3.58
C MET A 104 -12.58 -4.10 4.89
N TYR A 105 -12.17 -5.37 4.77
CA TYR A 105 -11.71 -6.17 5.89
C TYR A 105 -10.24 -6.57 5.67
N THR A 106 -9.41 -6.30 6.68
CA THR A 106 -8.04 -6.79 6.73
C THR A 106 -7.99 -8.26 7.15
N PRO A 107 -6.91 -9.00 6.92
CA PRO A 107 -6.80 -10.41 7.32
C PRO A 107 -7.09 -10.68 8.79
N GLU A 108 -6.85 -9.71 9.67
CA GLU A 108 -7.13 -9.82 11.09
C GLU A 108 -8.62 -9.97 11.40
N ASN A 109 -9.46 -9.48 10.51
CA ASN A 109 -10.92 -9.50 10.63
C ASN A 109 -11.58 -10.61 9.80
N ILE A 110 -10.80 -11.37 9.03
CA ILE A 110 -11.27 -12.51 8.24
C ILE A 110 -10.97 -13.79 9.04
N LEU A 111 -11.98 -14.33 9.70
CA LEU A 111 -11.80 -15.46 10.61
C LEU A 111 -11.74 -16.81 9.88
N ASP A 112 -12.57 -16.99 8.84
CA ASP A 112 -12.62 -18.24 8.08
C ASP A 112 -13.27 -18.01 6.71
N TRP A 113 -12.93 -18.88 5.72
CA TRP A 113 -13.54 -18.88 4.40
C TRP A 113 -13.39 -20.23 3.71
N GLU A 114 -14.35 -20.60 2.85
CA GLU A 114 -14.31 -21.82 2.05
C GLU A 114 -14.60 -21.51 0.57
N TYR A 115 -13.73 -22.00 -0.31
CA TYR A 115 -13.97 -22.05 -1.74
C TYR A 115 -14.36 -23.45 -2.17
N ARG A 116 -15.46 -23.59 -2.89
CA ARG A 116 -15.89 -24.87 -3.46
C ARG A 116 -15.87 -24.83 -4.97
N ARG A 117 -15.49 -25.95 -5.59
CA ARG A 117 -15.48 -26.07 -7.03
C ARG A 117 -16.88 -26.38 -7.53
N THR A 118 -17.37 -25.59 -8.49
CA THR A 118 -18.65 -25.82 -9.17
C THR A 118 -18.54 -26.94 -10.21
N GLU A 119 -19.66 -27.41 -10.74
CA GLU A 119 -19.70 -28.39 -11.82
C GLU A 119 -18.98 -27.89 -13.10
N SER A 120 -19.02 -26.59 -13.37
CA SER A 120 -18.27 -25.96 -14.45
C SER A 120 -16.77 -25.87 -14.22
N GLY A 121 -16.29 -26.29 -13.04
CA GLY A 121 -14.88 -26.24 -12.67
C GLY A 121 -14.41 -24.90 -12.08
N LYS A 122 -15.26 -23.90 -12.02
CA LYS A 122 -14.97 -22.59 -11.39
C LYS A 122 -14.98 -22.73 -9.88
N TYR A 123 -14.10 -21.99 -9.19
CA TYR A 123 -14.14 -21.91 -7.74
C TYR A 123 -14.97 -20.71 -7.29
N GLU A 124 -15.89 -20.95 -6.40
CA GLU A 124 -16.76 -19.93 -5.81
C GLU A 124 -16.59 -19.93 -4.29
N LEU A 125 -16.67 -18.72 -3.70
CA LEU A 125 -16.69 -18.54 -2.26
C LEU A 125 -18.06 -19.01 -1.75
N VAL A 126 -18.10 -20.02 -0.89
CA VAL A 126 -19.35 -20.62 -0.38
C VAL A 126 -19.56 -20.40 1.11
N TYR A 127 -18.53 -20.02 1.82
CA TYR A 127 -18.57 -19.68 3.24
C TYR A 127 -17.58 -18.54 3.52
N LEU A 128 -17.98 -17.59 4.35
CA LEU A 128 -17.15 -16.48 4.82
C LEU A 128 -17.55 -16.12 6.24
N LYS A 129 -16.57 -15.92 7.11
CA LYS A 129 -16.75 -15.52 8.50
C LYS A 129 -15.90 -14.32 8.82
N LEU A 130 -16.53 -13.23 9.24
CA LEU A 130 -15.90 -11.93 9.50
C LEU A 130 -16.09 -11.54 10.95
N LEU A 131 -15.09 -10.83 11.48
CA LEU A 131 -15.13 -10.15 12.77
C LEU A 131 -15.39 -8.66 12.54
N GLU A 132 -16.44 -8.14 13.16
CA GLU A 132 -16.77 -6.72 13.17
C GLU A 132 -16.58 -6.17 14.58
N VAL A 133 -16.03 -4.96 14.66
CA VAL A 133 -15.69 -4.32 15.93
C VAL A 133 -16.42 -3.00 16.04
N GLU A 134 -17.33 -2.87 16.99
CA GLU A 134 -17.99 -1.62 17.32
C GLU A 134 -17.32 -0.96 18.52
N GLN A 135 -16.74 0.23 18.28
CA GLN A 135 -16.26 1.07 19.37
C GLN A 135 -17.42 1.82 19.99
N ARG A 136 -17.60 1.66 21.30
CA ARG A 136 -18.60 2.37 22.06
C ARG A 136 -18.04 3.66 22.66
N ALA A 137 -18.93 4.51 23.20
CA ALA A 137 -18.57 5.75 23.86
C ALA A 137 -17.58 5.51 25.01
N TYR A 138 -16.83 6.55 25.38
CA TYR A 138 -15.82 6.49 26.42
C TYR A 138 -16.36 5.85 27.72
N GLY A 139 -15.64 4.85 28.21
CA GLY A 139 -16.01 4.09 29.42
C GLY A 139 -16.95 2.90 29.19
N GLN A 140 -17.37 2.63 27.96
CA GLN A 140 -18.10 1.42 27.60
C GLN A 140 -17.16 0.38 26.97
N ALA A 141 -17.47 -0.90 27.15
CA ALA A 141 -16.70 -1.98 26.54
C ALA A 141 -16.92 -2.01 25.03
N THR A 142 -15.85 -2.25 24.27
CA THR A 142 -15.92 -2.53 22.83
C THR A 142 -16.74 -3.79 22.59
N GLU A 143 -17.66 -3.75 21.64
CA GLU A 143 -18.44 -4.92 21.25
C GLU A 143 -17.87 -5.56 19.99
N TYR A 144 -17.93 -6.88 19.96
CA TYR A 144 -17.45 -7.69 18.85
C TYR A 144 -18.60 -8.51 18.30
N TYR A 145 -18.72 -8.50 16.97
CA TYR A 145 -19.73 -9.25 16.23
C TYR A 145 -19.07 -10.19 15.24
N ILE A 146 -19.70 -11.33 15.02
CA ILE A 146 -19.31 -12.27 13.97
C ILE A 146 -20.43 -12.29 12.94
N ARG A 147 -20.05 -12.00 11.70
CA ARG A 147 -20.94 -12.17 10.53
C ARG A 147 -20.51 -13.39 9.74
N GLU A 148 -21.42 -14.34 9.59
CA GLU A 148 -21.20 -15.55 8.80
C GLU A 148 -22.06 -15.52 7.55
N PHE A 149 -21.44 -15.64 6.39
CA PHE A 149 -22.10 -15.62 5.09
C PHE A 149 -22.08 -17.02 4.50
N THR A 150 -23.25 -17.47 4.07
CA THR A 150 -23.41 -18.63 3.19
C THR A 150 -24.19 -18.21 1.95
N ARG A 151 -24.41 -19.14 1.00
CA ARG A 151 -25.23 -18.84 -0.17
C ARG A 151 -26.67 -18.50 0.18
N ASP A 152 -27.20 -19.13 1.24
CA ASP A 152 -28.62 -19.07 1.56
C ASP A 152 -28.93 -18.05 2.66
N LYS A 153 -27.95 -17.80 3.55
CA LYS A 153 -28.19 -16.99 4.75
C LYS A 153 -26.97 -16.23 5.23
N ILE A 154 -27.24 -15.18 5.94
CA ILE A 154 -26.28 -14.36 6.68
C ILE A 154 -26.66 -14.44 8.15
N MET A 155 -25.72 -14.83 9.02
CA MET A 155 -25.94 -14.93 10.46
C MET A 155 -25.11 -13.87 11.16
N LEU A 156 -25.74 -13.06 11.98
CA LEU A 156 -25.10 -12.10 12.87
C LEU A 156 -25.10 -12.66 14.30
N SER A 157 -23.93 -12.71 14.93
CA SER A 157 -23.74 -13.17 16.30
C SER A 157 -22.93 -12.17 17.08
N ARG A 158 -23.28 -11.91 18.34
CA ARG A 158 -22.49 -11.12 19.27
C ARG A 158 -21.48 -12.01 19.99
N VAL A 159 -20.24 -11.56 20.14
CA VAL A 159 -19.20 -12.26 20.90
C VAL A 159 -19.38 -11.98 22.38
N ASN A 160 -19.61 -13.03 23.18
CA ASN A 160 -19.65 -12.88 24.63
C ASN A 160 -18.24 -12.92 25.20
N GLN A 161 -17.74 -11.78 25.64
CA GLN A 161 -16.39 -11.68 26.25
C GLN A 161 -16.29 -12.41 27.60
N ASP A 162 -17.39 -12.54 28.32
CA ASP A 162 -17.43 -13.20 29.63
C ASP A 162 -17.44 -14.73 29.54
N ASP A 163 -17.83 -15.32 28.39
CA ASP A 163 -17.90 -16.76 28.16
C ASP A 163 -16.91 -17.22 27.07
N HIS A 164 -15.63 -16.92 27.26
CA HIS A 164 -14.53 -17.35 26.37
C HIS A 164 -14.73 -17.02 24.88
N GLY A 165 -15.42 -15.95 24.57
CA GLY A 165 -15.64 -15.53 23.19
C GLY A 165 -16.68 -16.34 22.42
N LYS A 166 -17.58 -17.07 23.09
CA LYS A 166 -18.64 -17.80 22.41
C LYS A 166 -19.61 -16.87 21.71
N PRO A 167 -19.94 -17.15 20.42
CA PRO A 167 -20.91 -16.34 19.70
C PRO A 167 -22.33 -16.64 20.20
N ILE A 168 -23.10 -15.57 20.43
CA ILE A 168 -24.53 -15.62 20.74
C ILE A 168 -25.26 -15.17 19.47
N PRO A 169 -26.03 -16.04 18.80
CA PRO A 169 -26.79 -15.66 17.62
C PRO A 169 -27.78 -14.53 17.94
N MET A 170 -27.82 -13.50 17.11
CA MET A 170 -28.72 -12.36 17.24
C MET A 170 -29.77 -12.32 16.13
N GLU A 171 -29.32 -12.45 14.89
CA GLU A 171 -30.17 -12.31 13.71
C GLU A 171 -29.73 -13.30 12.61
N GLU A 172 -30.70 -13.87 11.93
CA GLU A 172 -30.52 -14.65 10.71
C GLU A 172 -31.28 -13.98 9.58
N ILE A 173 -30.59 -13.64 8.50
CA ILE A 173 -31.12 -12.93 7.32
C ILE A 173 -30.96 -13.86 6.11
N VAL A 174 -31.98 -13.94 5.28
CA VAL A 174 -31.90 -14.65 3.99
C VAL A 174 -30.94 -13.90 3.07
N ASN A 175 -30.02 -14.61 2.44
CA ASN A 175 -29.13 -14.04 1.44
C ASN A 175 -29.84 -14.01 0.08
N GLU A 176 -30.39 -12.86 -0.28
CA GLU A 176 -31.15 -12.67 -1.53
C GLU A 176 -30.31 -12.80 -2.79
N LEU A 177 -29.00 -12.61 -2.70
CA LEU A 177 -28.08 -12.69 -3.84
C LEU A 177 -27.76 -14.13 -4.27
N GLY A 178 -27.95 -15.12 -3.39
CA GLY A 178 -27.59 -16.51 -3.65
C GLY A 178 -26.08 -16.76 -3.83
N ASN A 179 -25.24 -15.76 -3.56
CA ASN A 179 -23.78 -15.83 -3.53
C ASN A 179 -23.24 -14.97 -2.38
N ILE A 180 -21.95 -15.06 -2.09
CA ILE A 180 -21.33 -14.22 -1.08
C ILE A 180 -20.79 -12.95 -1.78
N PRO A 181 -21.29 -11.74 -1.42
CA PRO A 181 -20.95 -10.50 -2.10
C PRO A 181 -19.59 -9.95 -1.69
N ALA A 182 -18.55 -10.76 -1.72
CA ALA A 182 -17.22 -10.43 -1.26
C ALA A 182 -16.15 -10.79 -2.29
N VAL A 183 -15.13 -9.95 -2.40
CA VAL A 183 -13.99 -10.11 -3.30
C VAL A 183 -12.69 -10.01 -2.53
N PHE A 184 -11.83 -11.03 -2.64
CA PHE A 184 -10.46 -10.94 -2.17
C PHE A 184 -9.62 -10.14 -3.16
N VAL A 185 -9.06 -9.03 -2.70
CA VAL A 185 -8.13 -8.18 -3.46
C VAL A 185 -6.72 -8.52 -3.03
N TYR A 186 -5.89 -8.96 -3.98
CA TYR A 186 -4.53 -9.42 -3.71
C TYR A 186 -3.50 -8.38 -4.16
N ALA A 187 -2.47 -8.18 -3.36
CA ALA A 187 -1.23 -7.57 -3.85
C ALA A 187 -0.53 -8.54 -4.81
N ASN A 188 -0.21 -9.74 -4.32
CA ASN A 188 0.24 -10.86 -5.12
C ASN A 188 -0.55 -12.11 -4.71
N ARG A 189 -0.99 -12.92 -5.67
CA ARG A 189 -1.70 -14.15 -5.34
C ARG A 189 -0.76 -15.18 -4.74
N GLY A 190 -1.10 -15.66 -3.55
CA GLY A 190 -0.45 -16.82 -2.95
C GLY A 190 -0.92 -18.16 -3.56
N PRO A 191 -0.28 -19.26 -3.17
CA PRO A 191 -0.65 -20.61 -3.63
C PRO A 191 -2.00 -21.09 -3.07
N VAL A 192 -2.46 -20.50 -1.97
CA VAL A 192 -3.73 -20.81 -1.32
C VAL A 192 -4.75 -19.72 -1.66
N ARG A 193 -5.98 -20.13 -2.04
CA ARG A 193 -7.07 -19.19 -2.32
C ARG A 193 -7.48 -18.45 -1.05
N GLY A 194 -7.70 -17.15 -1.18
CA GLY A 194 -7.98 -16.28 -0.03
C GLY A 194 -6.72 -15.77 0.67
N ILE A 195 -5.53 -16.27 0.33
CA ILE A 195 -4.27 -15.79 0.90
C ILE A 195 -3.41 -15.15 -0.19
N GLY A 196 -3.01 -13.92 0.06
CA GLY A 196 -2.06 -13.18 -0.76
C GLY A 196 -0.70 -13.06 -0.09
N VAL A 197 0.29 -12.62 -0.87
CA VAL A 197 1.65 -12.36 -0.40
C VAL A 197 1.87 -10.85 -0.35
N SER A 198 2.34 -10.36 0.79
CA SER A 198 2.67 -8.96 1.01
C SER A 198 3.79 -8.49 0.08
N ASP A 199 3.70 -7.26 -0.42
CA ASP A 199 4.80 -6.63 -1.15
C ASP A 199 5.91 -6.13 -0.24
N VAL A 200 5.63 -5.98 1.06
CA VAL A 200 6.51 -5.34 2.03
C VAL A 200 6.80 -6.22 3.26
N GLY A 201 6.46 -7.51 3.21
CA GLY A 201 6.68 -8.42 4.33
C GLY A 201 8.16 -8.52 4.71
N ASP A 202 9.03 -8.85 3.75
CA ASP A 202 10.48 -8.95 3.96
C ASP A 202 11.10 -7.59 4.36
N ILE A 203 10.49 -6.50 3.88
CA ILE A 203 10.89 -5.12 4.21
C ILE A 203 10.53 -4.79 5.66
N ALA A 204 9.41 -5.29 6.17
CA ALA A 204 8.99 -5.08 7.55
C ALA A 204 9.98 -5.68 8.55
N ASP A 205 10.50 -6.88 8.27
CA ASP A 205 11.53 -7.52 9.10
C ASP A 205 12.82 -6.71 9.11
N MET A 206 13.23 -6.20 7.94
CA MET A 206 14.41 -5.34 7.83
C MET A 206 14.21 -4.01 8.56
N ALA A 207 13.03 -3.39 8.47
CA ALA A 207 12.70 -2.16 9.17
C ALA A 207 12.71 -2.35 10.70
N MET A 208 12.27 -3.52 11.19
CA MET A 208 12.36 -3.88 12.60
C MET A 208 13.82 -4.00 13.06
N ALA A 209 14.69 -4.61 12.25
CA ALA A 209 16.12 -4.69 12.53
C ALA A 209 16.77 -3.30 12.62
N ILE A 210 16.43 -2.39 11.70
CA ILE A 210 16.86 -0.98 11.73
C ILE A 210 16.41 -0.28 13.01
N SER A 211 15.16 -0.45 13.42
CA SER A 211 14.62 0.16 14.65
C SER A 211 15.38 -0.33 15.91
N ASN A 212 15.73 -1.62 15.97
CA ASN A 212 16.53 -2.17 17.05
C ASN A 212 17.95 -1.56 17.08
N GLU A 213 18.60 -1.44 15.93
CA GLU A 213 19.93 -0.81 15.85
C GLU A 213 19.89 0.68 16.21
N TRP A 214 18.84 1.41 15.79
CA TRP A 214 18.61 2.79 16.23
C TRP A 214 18.50 2.89 17.76
N SER A 215 17.78 1.96 18.38
CA SER A 215 17.64 1.91 19.85
C SER A 215 18.97 1.71 20.56
N GLU A 216 19.85 0.89 19.99
CA GLU A 216 21.21 0.69 20.51
C GLU A 216 22.10 1.91 20.29
N CYS A 217 22.03 2.51 19.10
CA CYS A 217 22.74 3.73 18.75
C CYS A 217 22.40 4.88 19.71
N GLU A 218 21.11 5.12 19.97
CA GLU A 218 20.65 6.13 20.92
C GLU A 218 21.18 5.88 22.35
N GLN A 219 21.22 4.63 22.78
CA GLN A 219 21.78 4.28 24.09
C GLN A 219 23.28 4.55 24.15
N LEU A 220 24.02 4.19 23.11
CA LEU A 220 25.47 4.46 23.04
C LEU A 220 25.76 5.96 23.00
N ILE A 221 24.97 6.73 22.23
CA ILE A 221 25.10 8.21 22.19
C ILE A 221 24.90 8.80 23.59
N ARG A 222 23.91 8.35 24.35
CA ARG A 222 23.68 8.81 25.73
C ARG A 222 24.86 8.46 26.65
N LEU A 223 25.36 7.23 26.57
CA LEU A 223 26.49 6.81 27.39
C LEU A 223 27.79 7.57 27.02
N THR A 224 27.98 7.88 25.75
CA THR A 224 29.13 8.63 25.26
C THR A 224 29.05 10.10 25.66
N ASN A 225 27.85 10.70 25.62
CA ASN A 225 27.65 12.10 25.97
C ASN A 225 27.62 12.35 27.49
N HIS A 226 27.45 11.30 28.30
CA HIS A 226 27.47 11.37 29.75
C HIS A 226 28.55 10.46 30.31
N PRO A 227 29.86 10.83 30.15
CA PRO A 227 30.94 10.02 30.67
C PRO A 227 30.85 9.89 32.21
N SER A 228 31.14 8.69 32.69
CA SER A 228 31.15 8.44 34.12
C SER A 228 32.52 8.83 34.71
N LEU A 229 32.49 9.66 35.74
CA LEU A 229 33.71 9.97 36.49
C LEU A 229 33.97 8.83 37.48
N VAL A 230 35.10 8.18 37.31
CA VAL A 230 35.58 7.15 38.23
C VAL A 230 36.52 7.80 39.26
N VAL A 231 36.18 7.67 40.54
CA VAL A 231 36.94 8.22 41.67
C VAL A 231 37.19 7.13 42.67
N THR A 232 38.28 7.22 43.42
CA THR A 232 38.50 6.39 44.60
C THR A 232 37.71 6.91 45.78
N PRO A 233 37.34 6.07 46.80
CA PRO A 233 36.56 6.49 47.97
C PRO A 233 37.19 7.61 48.79
N GLU A 234 38.50 7.83 48.63
CA GLU A 234 39.27 8.82 49.37
C GLU A 234 39.21 10.22 48.76
N VAL A 235 38.64 10.37 47.57
CA VAL A 235 38.57 11.64 46.85
C VAL A 235 37.15 12.24 47.04
N ASP A 236 37.04 13.30 47.79
CA ASP A 236 35.82 14.05 47.94
C ASP A 236 35.54 14.90 46.69
N THR A 237 34.54 14.52 45.91
CA THR A 237 34.24 15.16 44.63
C THR A 237 32.76 15.63 44.59
N THR A 238 32.58 16.88 44.23
CA THR A 238 31.26 17.40 43.79
C THR A 238 31.14 17.18 42.28
N ALA A 239 30.13 16.40 41.86
CA ALA A 239 29.84 16.21 40.45
C ALA A 239 29.11 17.42 39.87
N GLY A 240 29.68 18.08 38.85
CA GLY A 240 29.05 19.19 38.12
C GLY A 240 29.93 19.68 36.98
N ALA A 241 29.33 20.35 36.00
CA ALA A 241 30.08 20.97 34.91
C ALA A 241 31.03 22.05 35.45
N GLY A 242 32.31 21.89 35.21
CA GLY A 242 33.33 22.82 35.74
C GLY A 242 33.77 22.55 37.17
N ALA A 243 33.40 21.43 37.80
CA ALA A 243 33.85 21.05 39.12
C ALA A 243 35.37 20.87 39.18
N ILE A 244 36.05 21.47 40.15
CA ILE A 244 37.48 21.33 40.38
C ILE A 244 37.72 20.16 41.31
N ILE A 245 38.36 19.11 40.84
CA ILE A 245 38.75 17.95 41.63
C ILE A 245 40.09 18.26 42.26
N LYS A 246 40.15 18.41 43.62
CA LYS A 246 41.40 18.59 44.37
C LYS A 246 41.95 17.23 44.73
N MET A 247 43.19 16.98 44.41
CA MET A 247 43.88 15.73 44.71
C MET A 247 45.09 16.00 45.62
N PRO A 248 45.47 15.08 46.52
CA PRO A 248 46.72 15.14 47.26
C PRO A 248 47.92 15.14 46.27
N ASN A 249 49.00 15.86 46.65
CA ASN A 249 50.19 15.98 45.79
C ASN A 249 50.94 14.68 45.49
N GLU A 250 50.74 13.64 46.31
CA GLU A 250 51.42 12.33 46.23
C GLU A 250 50.46 11.20 45.82
N THR A 251 49.40 11.49 45.03
CA THR A 251 48.46 10.45 44.58
C THR A 251 49.12 9.58 43.53
N ASP A 252 49.14 8.27 43.78
CA ASP A 252 49.63 7.26 42.84
C ASP A 252 48.88 7.35 41.48
N ALA A 253 49.58 7.14 40.35
CA ALA A 253 48.99 7.33 39.01
C ALA A 253 47.74 6.47 38.81
N GLY A 254 47.67 5.29 39.45
CA GLY A 254 46.50 4.38 39.36
C GLY A 254 45.30 4.82 40.18
N LEU A 255 45.47 5.80 41.09
CA LEU A 255 44.37 6.33 41.97
C LEU A 255 43.81 7.67 41.47
N LYS A 256 44.30 8.17 40.32
CA LYS A 256 43.79 9.44 39.75
C LYS A 256 42.42 9.26 39.18
N PRO A 257 41.46 10.20 39.45
CA PRO A 257 40.19 10.21 38.79
C PRO A 257 40.34 10.20 37.26
N TYR A 258 39.54 9.39 36.61
CA TYR A 258 39.48 9.38 35.15
C TYR A 258 38.05 9.30 34.65
N LEU A 259 37.82 9.81 33.45
CA LEU A 259 36.52 9.68 32.77
C LEU A 259 36.48 8.34 32.06
N LEU A 260 35.49 7.53 32.44
CA LEU A 260 35.16 6.32 31.70
C LEU A 260 34.15 6.70 30.63
N GLN A 261 34.62 6.73 29.39
CA GLN A 261 33.76 7.07 28.23
C GLN A 261 33.90 5.93 27.20
N PRO A 262 32.78 5.34 26.77
CA PRO A 262 32.79 4.41 25.66
C PRO A 262 33.32 5.08 24.40
N GLY A 263 34.12 4.35 23.58
CA GLY A 263 34.61 4.88 22.31
C GLY A 263 33.49 5.05 21.29
N GLY A 264 33.47 6.19 20.57
CA GLY A 264 32.45 6.49 19.55
C GLY A 264 32.50 5.60 18.29
N GLN A 265 33.56 4.79 18.11
CA GLN A 265 33.72 3.96 16.89
C GLN A 265 32.60 2.93 16.68
N SER A 266 31.96 2.47 17.75
CA SER A 266 30.81 1.55 17.68
C SER A 266 29.59 2.22 17.05
N ILE A 267 29.41 3.51 17.26
CA ILE A 267 28.29 4.30 16.71
C ILE A 267 28.38 4.35 15.18
N ASP A 268 29.57 4.65 14.64
CA ASP A 268 29.80 4.70 13.18
C ASP A 268 29.54 3.34 12.53
N GLY A 269 29.92 2.25 13.20
CA GLY A 269 29.62 0.88 12.75
C GLY A 269 28.11 0.59 12.65
N ILE A 270 27.34 1.01 13.67
CA ILE A 270 25.87 0.83 13.68
C ILE A 270 25.23 1.70 12.60
N LEU A 271 25.62 2.98 12.48
CA LEU A 271 25.08 3.88 11.45
C LEU A 271 25.33 3.37 10.04
N LYS A 272 26.52 2.80 9.79
CA LYS A 272 26.83 2.16 8.50
C LYS A 272 25.96 0.92 8.27
N SER A 273 25.73 0.10 9.28
CA SER A 273 24.84 -1.07 9.19
C SER A 273 23.40 -0.66 8.87
N ILE A 274 22.90 0.40 9.50
CA ILE A 274 21.58 0.98 9.22
C ILE A 274 21.50 1.45 7.76
N ASP A 275 22.49 2.21 7.29
CA ASP A 275 22.55 2.70 5.90
C ASP A 275 22.56 1.56 4.88
N ASP A 276 23.35 0.51 5.12
CA ASP A 276 23.38 -0.67 4.27
C ASP A 276 22.02 -1.41 4.23
N LYS A 277 21.28 -1.45 5.35
CA LYS A 277 19.91 -2.01 5.42
C LYS A 277 18.91 -1.15 4.69
N ILE A 278 18.99 0.17 4.81
CA ILE A 278 18.12 1.09 4.05
C ILE A 278 18.33 0.90 2.55
N LYS A 279 19.58 0.81 2.09
CA LYS A 279 19.89 0.50 0.69
C LYS A 279 19.34 -0.88 0.25
N ALA A 280 19.34 -1.86 1.14
CA ALA A 280 18.74 -3.16 0.87
C ALA A 280 17.22 -3.08 0.74
N ILE A 281 16.54 -2.32 1.61
CA ILE A 281 15.10 -2.03 1.50
C ILE A 281 14.77 -1.38 0.15
N ASP A 282 15.53 -0.36 -0.25
CA ASP A 282 15.30 0.34 -1.51
C ASP A 282 15.46 -0.58 -2.73
N ARG A 283 16.43 -1.51 -2.70
CA ARG A 283 16.57 -2.54 -3.74
C ARG A 283 15.39 -3.51 -3.77
N MET A 284 14.94 -4.01 -2.61
CA MET A 284 13.79 -4.93 -2.53
C MET A 284 12.50 -4.27 -3.02
N ALA A 285 12.34 -2.98 -2.76
CA ALA A 285 11.19 -2.19 -3.21
C ALA A 285 11.30 -1.71 -4.67
N HIS A 286 12.41 -1.99 -5.37
CA HIS A 286 12.72 -1.45 -6.70
C HIS A 286 12.69 0.10 -6.74
N MET A 287 13.12 0.73 -5.66
CA MET A 287 13.10 2.19 -5.48
C MET A 287 14.48 2.82 -5.37
N SER A 288 15.56 2.06 -5.58
CA SER A 288 16.94 2.55 -5.44
C SER A 288 17.17 3.80 -6.29
N GLY A 289 16.64 3.83 -7.51
CA GLY A 289 16.77 4.98 -8.42
C GLY A 289 15.99 6.22 -8.00
N LEU A 290 14.93 6.07 -7.19
CA LEU A 290 14.08 7.18 -6.73
C LEU A 290 14.56 7.79 -5.41
N ARG A 291 15.07 6.96 -4.50
CA ARG A 291 15.39 7.35 -3.11
C ARG A 291 16.87 7.60 -2.86
N SER A 292 17.75 7.16 -3.76
CA SER A 292 19.19 7.36 -3.64
C SER A 292 19.52 8.85 -3.81
N VAL A 293 20.02 9.45 -2.74
CA VAL A 293 20.60 10.82 -2.76
C VAL A 293 21.92 10.85 -3.56
N GLU A 294 22.56 9.68 -3.71
CA GLU A 294 23.81 9.46 -4.45
C GLU A 294 23.58 9.14 -5.94
N THR A 295 22.55 9.70 -6.57
CA THR A 295 22.26 9.51 -8.00
C THR A 295 23.43 9.77 -8.93
N ARG A 296 24.48 10.45 -8.46
CA ARG A 296 25.72 10.67 -9.22
C ARG A 296 26.59 9.41 -9.44
N GLN A 297 26.34 8.32 -8.73
CA GLN A 297 27.13 7.10 -8.84
C GLN A 297 26.48 5.99 -9.69
N MET A 298 25.17 6.05 -9.93
CA MET A 298 24.50 5.12 -10.83
C MET A 298 24.64 5.58 -12.27
N SER A 299 25.04 4.68 -13.17
CA SER A 299 24.98 4.98 -14.61
C SER A 299 23.52 5.13 -15.05
N GLY A 300 23.27 6.01 -16.03
CA GLY A 300 21.91 6.19 -16.59
C GLY A 300 21.26 4.86 -17.04
N PHE A 301 22.06 3.90 -17.46
CA PHE A 301 21.60 2.55 -17.81
C PHE A 301 21.11 1.78 -16.57
N ALA A 302 21.84 1.80 -15.46
CA ALA A 302 21.45 1.11 -14.23
C ALA A 302 20.15 1.72 -13.65
N MET A 303 20.01 3.03 -13.67
CA MET A 303 18.80 3.73 -13.25
C MET A 303 17.59 3.35 -14.13
N SER A 304 17.80 3.26 -15.44
CA SER A 304 16.75 2.85 -16.37
C SER A 304 16.28 1.40 -16.12
N GLN A 305 17.17 0.48 -15.73
CA GLN A 305 16.82 -0.89 -15.37
C GLN A 305 15.96 -0.95 -14.09
N GLU A 306 16.31 -0.17 -13.06
CA GLU A 306 15.50 -0.06 -11.83
C GLU A 306 14.09 0.47 -12.12
N PHE A 307 13.96 1.45 -12.99
CA PHE A 307 12.65 1.96 -13.39
C PHE A 307 11.80 0.94 -14.15
N ILE A 308 12.41 0.11 -14.99
CA ILE A 308 11.72 -0.98 -15.68
C ILE A 308 11.18 -2.02 -14.68
N LEU A 309 11.95 -2.35 -13.65
CA LEU A 309 11.52 -3.30 -12.61
C LEU A 309 10.34 -2.73 -11.80
N LEU A 310 10.41 -1.46 -11.41
CA LEU A 310 9.33 -0.79 -10.70
C LEU A 310 8.06 -0.71 -11.58
N ASP A 311 8.20 -0.32 -12.84
CA ASP A 311 7.09 -0.25 -13.80
C ASP A 311 6.42 -1.62 -13.97
N SER A 312 7.20 -2.68 -14.12
CA SER A 312 6.70 -4.06 -14.19
C SER A 312 5.91 -4.45 -12.95
N LYS A 313 6.43 -4.13 -11.75
CA LYS A 313 5.75 -4.38 -10.47
C LYS A 313 4.43 -3.62 -10.36
N LEU A 314 4.41 -2.36 -10.72
CA LEU A 314 3.21 -1.52 -10.71
C LEU A 314 2.17 -2.00 -11.74
N SER A 315 2.62 -2.44 -12.93
CA SER A 315 1.75 -3.01 -13.97
C SER A 315 1.07 -4.30 -13.49
N GLU A 316 1.78 -5.17 -12.77
CA GLU A 316 1.20 -6.37 -12.17
C GLU A 316 0.13 -6.00 -11.13
N LYS A 317 0.41 -5.02 -10.25
CA LYS A 317 -0.56 -4.51 -9.27
C LYS A 317 -1.80 -3.92 -9.93
N SER A 318 -1.62 -3.14 -11.02
CA SER A 318 -2.72 -2.59 -11.82
C SER A 318 -3.65 -3.69 -12.33
N LYS A 319 -3.10 -4.78 -12.88
CA LYS A 319 -3.90 -5.93 -13.34
C LYS A 319 -4.68 -6.60 -12.22
N ASN A 320 -4.05 -6.78 -11.06
CA ASN A 320 -4.71 -7.38 -9.91
C ASN A 320 -5.87 -6.50 -9.39
N LEU A 321 -5.67 -5.18 -9.32
CA LEU A 321 -6.70 -4.22 -8.93
C LEU A 321 -7.83 -4.17 -9.96
N GLN A 322 -7.52 -4.14 -11.25
CA GLN A 322 -8.50 -4.17 -12.32
C GLN A 322 -9.41 -5.39 -12.23
N LEU A 323 -8.83 -6.59 -12.10
CA LEU A 323 -9.59 -7.83 -11.96
C LEU A 323 -10.48 -7.86 -10.70
N ALA A 324 -10.00 -7.30 -9.60
CA ALA A 324 -10.75 -7.20 -8.37
C ALA A 324 -11.91 -6.19 -8.51
N GLU A 325 -11.64 -5.00 -9.05
CA GLU A 325 -12.64 -3.96 -9.24
C GLU A 325 -13.74 -4.38 -10.19
N GLU A 326 -13.43 -5.08 -11.29
CA GLU A 326 -14.45 -5.65 -12.17
C GLU A 326 -15.37 -6.64 -11.43
N GLN A 327 -14.83 -7.46 -10.53
CA GLN A 327 -15.64 -8.37 -9.72
C GLN A 327 -16.54 -7.61 -8.73
N ILE A 328 -16.02 -6.55 -8.12
CA ILE A 328 -16.78 -5.67 -7.22
C ILE A 328 -17.96 -5.03 -7.96
N TRP A 329 -17.74 -4.49 -9.17
CA TRP A 329 -18.82 -3.90 -9.96
C TRP A 329 -19.88 -4.91 -10.41
N ARG A 330 -19.49 -6.18 -10.64
CA ARG A 330 -20.48 -7.25 -10.88
C ARG A 330 -21.35 -7.50 -9.65
N LEU A 331 -20.79 -7.49 -8.45
CA LEU A 331 -21.56 -7.63 -7.22
C LEU A 331 -22.46 -6.42 -6.95
N PHE A 332 -21.94 -5.21 -7.20
CA PHE A 332 -22.75 -3.99 -7.11
C PHE A 332 -23.95 -4.04 -8.06
N ALA A 333 -23.73 -4.39 -9.33
CA ALA A 333 -24.80 -4.54 -10.32
C ALA A 333 -25.83 -5.60 -9.89
N GLN A 334 -25.38 -6.70 -9.30
CA GLN A 334 -26.26 -7.75 -8.82
C GLN A 334 -27.17 -7.27 -7.68
N TRP A 335 -26.70 -6.43 -6.75
CA TRP A 335 -27.52 -5.76 -5.75
C TRP A 335 -28.57 -4.86 -6.36
N MET A 336 -28.31 -4.33 -7.55
CA MET A 336 -29.24 -3.49 -8.31
C MET A 336 -30.21 -4.30 -9.18
N GLY A 337 -30.10 -5.64 -9.19
CA GLY A 337 -30.85 -6.51 -10.09
C GLY A 337 -30.42 -6.40 -11.55
N ASP A 338 -29.20 -5.93 -11.81
CA ASP A 338 -28.61 -5.74 -13.11
C ASP A 338 -27.38 -6.63 -13.33
N THR A 339 -26.85 -6.61 -14.54
CA THR A 339 -25.58 -7.24 -14.90
C THR A 339 -24.57 -6.19 -15.28
N PHE A 340 -23.33 -6.31 -14.84
CA PHE A 340 -22.23 -5.44 -15.24
C PHE A 340 -21.65 -5.92 -16.57
N ASP A 341 -21.74 -5.10 -17.59
CA ASP A 341 -21.19 -5.28 -18.92
C ASP A 341 -20.15 -4.21 -19.28
N GLY A 342 -19.77 -3.40 -18.29
CA GLY A 342 -18.77 -2.36 -18.43
C GLY A 342 -17.34 -2.89 -18.47
N ASN A 343 -16.38 -1.96 -18.56
CA ASN A 343 -14.96 -2.26 -18.62
C ASN A 343 -14.18 -1.30 -17.71
N ILE A 344 -13.26 -1.85 -16.94
CA ILE A 344 -12.37 -1.10 -16.06
C ILE A 344 -10.95 -1.22 -16.60
N LYS A 345 -10.28 -0.08 -16.78
CA LYS A 345 -8.89 -0.05 -17.24
C LYS A 345 -8.04 0.75 -16.25
N TYR A 346 -7.09 0.08 -15.64
CA TYR A 346 -6.04 0.72 -14.84
C TYR A 346 -4.84 1.07 -15.73
N PRO A 347 -4.06 2.11 -15.38
CA PRO A 347 -2.81 2.42 -16.08
C PRO A 347 -1.87 1.21 -16.07
N MET A 348 -1.24 0.91 -17.21
CA MET A 348 -0.29 -0.21 -17.33
C MET A 348 1.15 0.26 -17.56
N ALA A 349 1.35 1.54 -17.86
CA ALA A 349 2.65 2.16 -18.02
C ALA A 349 2.73 3.40 -17.13
N PHE A 350 3.78 3.51 -16.33
CA PHE A 350 3.88 4.53 -15.30
C PHE A 350 4.88 5.64 -15.61
N ASN A 351 5.56 5.57 -16.78
CA ASN A 351 6.52 6.56 -17.28
C ASN A 351 7.36 7.24 -16.16
N ILE A 352 8.08 6.40 -15.41
CA ILE A 352 8.94 6.83 -14.30
C ILE A 352 10.22 7.50 -14.85
N ARG A 353 10.37 7.53 -16.18
CA ARG A 353 11.56 8.06 -16.87
C ARG A 353 11.74 9.54 -16.65
N ASP A 354 12.99 9.97 -16.57
CA ASP A 354 13.36 11.38 -16.59
C ASP A 354 13.05 11.97 -17.97
N LYS A 355 12.22 13.02 -18.03
CA LYS A 355 11.90 13.76 -19.28
C LYS A 355 13.14 14.21 -20.05
N ASN A 356 14.26 14.45 -19.35
CA ASN A 356 15.53 14.80 -19.98
C ASN A 356 16.13 13.63 -20.76
N MET A 357 15.96 12.40 -20.27
CA MET A 357 16.40 11.18 -20.96
C MET A 357 15.58 10.93 -22.22
N ASP A 358 14.28 11.16 -22.17
CA ASP A 358 13.40 11.06 -23.34
C ASP A 358 13.73 12.14 -24.37
N MET A 359 14.05 13.36 -23.94
CA MET A 359 14.51 14.44 -24.82
C MET A 359 15.87 14.13 -25.48
N ASP A 360 16.80 13.49 -24.78
CA ASP A 360 18.09 13.07 -25.34
C ASP A 360 17.94 11.92 -26.33
N ILE A 361 17.04 10.98 -26.06
CA ILE A 361 16.68 9.93 -27.01
C ILE A 361 16.03 10.54 -28.25
N LEU A 362 15.08 11.47 -28.07
CA LEU A 362 14.44 12.17 -29.17
C LEU A 362 15.42 12.98 -30.04
N LYS A 363 16.37 13.67 -29.43
CA LYS A 363 17.44 14.37 -30.16
C LYS A 363 18.29 13.40 -30.97
N LYS A 364 18.73 12.29 -30.38
CA LYS A 364 19.50 11.26 -31.08
C LYS A 364 18.72 10.61 -32.22
N VAL A 365 17.43 10.36 -32.02
CA VAL A 365 16.55 9.81 -33.06
C VAL A 365 16.31 10.82 -34.17
N ALA A 366 16.12 12.10 -33.85
CA ALA A 366 16.00 13.18 -34.82
C ALA A 366 17.30 13.38 -35.64
N GLU A 367 18.46 13.33 -34.98
CA GLU A 367 19.77 13.38 -35.64
C GLU A 367 19.98 12.15 -36.54
N THR A 368 19.60 10.96 -36.12
CA THR A 368 19.66 9.74 -36.88
C THR A 368 18.71 9.79 -38.09
N SER A 369 17.50 10.32 -37.90
CA SER A 369 16.51 10.54 -38.96
C SER A 369 17.01 11.56 -40.01
N ALA A 370 17.66 12.64 -39.52
CA ALA A 370 18.25 13.65 -40.42
C ALA A 370 19.43 13.10 -41.26
N THR A 371 20.25 12.21 -40.68
CA THR A 371 21.32 11.51 -41.40
C THR A 371 20.79 10.44 -42.38
N MET A 372 19.58 9.93 -42.17
CA MET A 372 18.88 9.00 -43.05
C MET A 372 18.00 9.69 -44.11
N ALA A 373 18.14 10.97 -44.31
CA ALA A 373 17.37 11.73 -45.34
C ALA A 373 17.53 11.22 -46.82
N GLY A 374 18.38 10.21 -47.05
CA GLY A 374 18.51 9.46 -48.31
C GLY A 374 17.96 8.05 -48.26
N ALA A 375 17.33 7.62 -47.17
CA ALA A 375 16.75 6.27 -47.06
C ALA A 375 15.41 6.17 -47.81
N ASP A 376 15.04 4.97 -48.19
CA ASP A 376 13.77 4.71 -48.89
C ASP A 376 12.55 5.02 -47.97
N ALA A 377 11.39 5.26 -48.61
CA ALA A 377 10.16 5.63 -47.90
C ALA A 377 9.70 4.58 -46.85
N GLN A 378 10.07 3.30 -47.04
CA GLN A 378 9.73 2.23 -46.09
C GLN A 378 10.55 2.34 -44.80
N THR A 379 11.84 2.61 -44.91
CA THR A 379 12.74 2.78 -43.75
C THR A 379 12.35 4.02 -42.98
N GLN A 380 11.99 5.14 -43.62
CA GLN A 380 11.46 6.33 -42.98
C GLN A 380 10.14 6.08 -42.24
N ALA A 381 9.22 5.31 -42.81
CA ALA A 381 7.95 4.95 -42.17
C ALA A 381 8.15 4.10 -40.90
N ILE A 382 9.09 3.15 -40.93
CA ILE A 382 9.43 2.31 -39.77
C ILE A 382 10.04 3.14 -38.65
N VAL A 383 10.95 4.07 -38.99
CA VAL A 383 11.57 4.97 -37.99
C VAL A 383 10.53 5.90 -37.38
N ASN A 384 9.67 6.51 -38.20
CA ASN A 384 8.60 7.40 -37.68
C ASN A 384 7.60 6.65 -36.79
N LYS A 385 7.23 5.43 -37.18
CA LYS A 385 6.39 4.57 -36.34
C LYS A 385 7.05 4.29 -35.00
N LYS A 386 8.36 3.99 -34.98
CA LYS A 386 9.11 3.74 -33.74
C LYS A 386 9.24 4.99 -32.88
N ILE A 387 9.36 6.16 -33.49
CA ILE A 387 9.35 7.47 -32.79
C ILE A 387 7.99 7.70 -32.13
N MET A 388 6.88 7.44 -32.83
CA MET A 388 5.54 7.58 -32.27
C MET A 388 5.29 6.59 -31.13
N GLU A 389 5.73 5.33 -31.26
CA GLU A 389 5.68 4.33 -30.19
C GLU A 389 6.49 4.73 -28.95
N LEU A 390 7.57 5.51 -29.09
CA LEU A 390 8.38 6.02 -27.99
C LEU A 390 7.79 7.28 -27.34
N LEU A 391 6.98 8.04 -28.07
CA LEU A 391 6.34 9.27 -27.61
C LEU A 391 4.97 9.05 -26.99
N ALA A 392 4.23 8.06 -27.50
CA ALA A 392 2.90 7.73 -27.00
C ALA A 392 2.99 7.15 -25.59
N HIS A 393 2.11 7.60 -24.71
CA HIS A 393 2.02 7.14 -23.33
C HIS A 393 1.16 5.88 -23.20
N ASP A 394 0.27 5.67 -24.17
CA ASP A 394 -0.56 4.47 -24.29
C ASP A 394 -0.94 4.19 -25.76
N GLU A 395 -1.64 3.08 -25.99
CA GLU A 395 -2.07 2.68 -27.35
C GLU A 395 -3.12 3.64 -27.95
N GLU A 396 -3.91 4.32 -27.13
CA GLU A 396 -4.92 5.28 -27.54
C GLU A 396 -4.26 6.57 -28.04
N GLU A 397 -3.29 7.11 -27.31
CA GLU A 397 -2.48 8.27 -27.70
C GLU A 397 -1.67 7.97 -28.98
N LEU A 398 -1.13 6.74 -29.09
CA LEU A 398 -0.47 6.29 -30.30
C LEU A 398 -1.43 6.26 -31.50
N PHE A 399 -2.67 5.79 -31.29
CA PHE A 399 -3.69 5.75 -32.32
C PHE A 399 -4.10 7.16 -32.76
N GLU A 400 -4.32 8.09 -31.83
CA GLU A 400 -4.63 9.49 -32.12
C GLU A 400 -3.49 10.21 -32.84
N MET A 401 -2.23 9.96 -32.45
CA MET A 401 -1.05 10.51 -33.11
C MET A 401 -0.87 9.95 -34.53
N MET A 402 -1.22 8.70 -34.76
CA MET A 402 -1.14 8.06 -36.09
C MET A 402 -2.33 8.42 -37.00
N HIS A 403 -3.48 8.77 -36.40
CA HIS A 403 -4.72 9.13 -37.11
C HIS A 403 -5.26 10.46 -36.61
N PRO A 404 -4.56 11.59 -36.83
CA PRO A 404 -5.05 12.89 -36.39
C PRO A 404 -6.42 13.13 -37.02
N ILE A 405 -7.45 13.26 -36.17
CA ILE A 405 -8.79 13.62 -36.60
C ILE A 405 -8.68 15.01 -37.22
N THR A 406 -8.74 15.06 -38.55
CA THR A 406 -8.88 16.34 -39.26
C THR A 406 -10.21 16.96 -38.80
N SER A 407 -10.12 17.93 -37.90
CA SER A 407 -11.27 18.71 -37.46
C SER A 407 -11.98 19.30 -38.69
N PRO A 408 -13.28 19.13 -38.83
CA PRO A 408 -14.03 19.81 -39.87
C PRO A 408 -14.27 21.26 -39.40
N ALA A 409 -13.26 22.11 -39.55
CA ALA A 409 -13.43 23.53 -39.45
C ALA A 409 -13.38 24.11 -40.87
N GLN A 410 -14.49 24.71 -41.25
CA GLN A 410 -14.80 25.50 -42.43
C GLN A 410 -15.57 24.76 -43.54
N ARG A 411 -16.87 24.73 -43.33
CA ARG A 411 -17.84 25.14 -44.37
C ARG A 411 -18.89 26.04 -43.79
#